data_ee65f49db81b093f659fa8465f0262eb
#
_entry.id   ee65f49db81b093f659fa8465f0262eb
#
_cell.length_a   1.000
_cell.length_b   1.000
_cell.length_c   1.000
_cell.angle_alpha   90.00
_cell.angle_beta   90.00
_cell.angle_gamma   90.00
#
_symmetry.space_group_name_H-M   'P 1'
#
loop_
_entity.id
_entity.type
_entity.pdbx_description
1 polymer ?
#
loop_
_entity_poly.entity_id
_entity_poly.type
_entity_poly.pdbx_seq_one_letter_code
_entity_poly.pdbx_strand_id
1 'polypeptide(L)'
;MTVAIIGTGRIGAATAKIYAGFGAKVVGYDAYPNESLDFIEYQSSVEEAINGADIISLHVPANKESYHLFDKAMFSKVKEGAVLVNAARGAVINTPDLIDAVNHGPLYGAAIDTYEFEAPYFTFDWTNKEIEDDTLLELIDNENILVTPHIAFFSDEAVQNLVEGGLNASLSVINTGTCETRLN
;
A
#
# COMPACT_ATOMS: atom_id res chain seq x y z
N MET A 1 11.54 -13.03 11.93
CA MET A 1 10.90 -12.41 10.75
C MET A 1 11.12 -10.91 10.83
N THR A 2 11.56 -10.31 9.73
CA THR A 2 11.77 -8.86 9.60
C THR A 2 10.70 -8.29 8.68
N VAL A 3 10.05 -7.19 9.09
CA VAL A 3 9.01 -6.51 8.31
C VAL A 3 9.46 -5.09 8.01
N ALA A 4 9.49 -4.73 6.73
CA ALA A 4 9.76 -3.37 6.28
C ALA A 4 8.44 -2.60 6.09
N ILE A 5 8.32 -1.45 6.73
CA ILE A 5 7.20 -0.52 6.59
C ILE A 5 7.68 0.71 5.82
N ILE A 6 7.17 0.87 4.60
CA ILE A 6 7.52 2.00 3.74
C ILE A 6 6.40 3.04 3.83
N GLY A 7 6.69 4.13 4.54
CA GLY A 7 5.72 5.11 4.99
C GLY A 7 5.17 4.81 6.38
N THR A 8 5.55 5.61 7.38
CA THR A 8 5.18 5.43 8.79
C THR A 8 4.17 6.47 9.28
N GLY A 9 3.30 6.93 8.37
CA GLY A 9 2.13 7.72 8.69
C GLY A 9 1.14 6.97 9.59
N ARG A 10 -0.07 7.47 9.75
CA ARG A 10 -1.08 6.88 10.67
C ARG A 10 -1.30 5.38 10.44
N ILE A 11 -1.45 4.95 9.18
CA ILE A 11 -1.72 3.55 8.82
C ILE A 11 -0.45 2.72 8.99
N GLY A 12 0.68 3.17 8.42
CA GLY A 12 1.94 2.44 8.51
C GLY A 12 2.43 2.25 9.95
N ALA A 13 2.30 3.27 10.81
CA ALA A 13 2.62 3.15 12.23
C ALA A 13 1.71 2.14 12.96
N ALA A 14 0.41 2.11 12.64
CA ALA A 14 -0.51 1.12 13.20
C ALA A 14 -0.16 -0.30 12.75
N THR A 15 0.14 -0.48 11.46
CA THR A 15 0.60 -1.76 10.89
C THR A 15 1.91 -2.21 11.53
N ALA A 16 2.88 -1.31 11.66
CA ALA A 16 4.15 -1.57 12.34
C ALA A 16 3.96 -2.07 13.77
N LYS A 17 3.06 -1.43 14.52
CA LYS A 17 2.73 -1.82 15.90
C LYS A 17 2.13 -3.23 15.98
N ILE A 18 1.28 -3.59 15.03
CA ILE A 18 0.69 -4.93 14.95
C ILE A 18 1.79 -5.97 14.72
N TYR A 19 2.68 -5.75 13.75
CA TYR A 19 3.78 -6.68 13.47
C TYR A 19 4.76 -6.79 14.64
N ALA A 20 5.08 -5.68 15.30
CA ALA A 20 5.88 -5.70 16.54
C ALA A 20 5.20 -6.52 17.64
N GLY A 21 3.87 -6.42 17.78
CA GLY A 21 3.06 -7.22 18.70
C GLY A 21 3.10 -8.73 18.42
N PHE A 22 3.32 -9.14 17.19
CA PHE A 22 3.60 -10.53 16.78
C PHE A 22 5.06 -10.96 17.01
N GLY A 23 5.91 -10.08 17.53
CA GLY A 23 7.34 -10.38 17.77
C GLY A 23 8.21 -10.26 16.51
N ALA A 24 7.74 -9.58 15.46
CA ALA A 24 8.58 -9.27 14.31
C ALA A 24 9.57 -8.14 14.62
N LYS A 25 10.77 -8.22 14.03
CA LYS A 25 11.64 -7.05 13.92
C LYS A 25 11.03 -6.12 12.87
N VAL A 26 10.70 -4.88 13.26
CA VAL A 26 10.14 -3.89 12.35
C VAL A 26 11.22 -2.89 11.97
N VAL A 27 11.49 -2.78 10.67
CA VAL A 27 12.30 -1.72 10.09
C VAL A 27 11.40 -0.77 9.31
N GLY A 28 11.78 0.48 9.15
CA GLY A 28 10.93 1.45 8.47
C GLY A 28 11.71 2.52 7.72
N TYR A 29 11.06 3.06 6.69
CA TYR A 29 11.50 4.27 6.01
C TYR A 29 10.35 5.25 5.90
N ASP A 30 10.60 6.50 6.20
CA ASP A 30 9.72 7.63 5.96
C ASP A 30 10.56 8.87 5.66
N ALA A 31 10.09 9.74 4.77
CA ALA A 31 10.75 11.02 4.51
C ALA A 31 10.76 11.94 5.74
N TYR A 32 9.82 11.70 6.67
CA TYR A 32 9.66 12.43 7.93
C TYR A 32 9.49 11.43 9.08
N PRO A 33 10.55 10.73 9.51
CA PRO A 33 10.47 9.68 10.50
C PRO A 33 9.94 10.23 11.84
N ASN A 34 9.10 9.44 12.50
CA ASN A 34 8.58 9.77 13.83
C ASN A 34 9.37 9.00 14.89
N GLU A 35 10.35 9.65 15.48
CA GLU A 35 11.25 9.07 16.50
C GLU A 35 10.54 8.60 17.78
N SER A 36 9.26 8.99 17.99
CA SER A 36 8.48 8.49 19.13
C SER A 36 7.98 7.04 18.94
N LEU A 37 8.12 6.48 17.75
CA LEU A 37 7.79 5.10 17.43
C LEU A 37 9.01 4.19 17.68
N ASP A 38 9.34 3.98 18.93
CA ASP A 38 10.53 3.26 19.42
C ASP A 38 10.60 1.78 19.03
N PHE A 39 9.50 1.22 18.52
CA PHE A 39 9.40 -0.14 17.99
C PHE A 39 9.75 -0.24 16.51
N ILE A 40 10.10 0.88 15.82
CA ILE A 40 10.53 0.92 14.43
C ILE A 40 12.01 1.29 14.38
N GLU A 41 12.82 0.44 13.76
CA GLU A 41 14.21 0.75 13.43
C GLU A 41 14.25 1.48 12.09
N TYR A 42 14.34 2.81 12.11
CA TYR A 42 14.35 3.62 10.90
C TYR A 42 15.64 3.46 10.11
N GLN A 43 15.50 3.36 8.79
CA GLN A 43 16.59 3.27 7.83
C GLN A 43 16.70 4.57 7.04
N SER A 44 17.88 4.83 6.45
CA SER A 44 18.16 6.08 5.73
C SER A 44 17.56 6.11 4.31
N SER A 45 17.17 4.96 3.79
CA SER A 45 16.57 4.81 2.46
C SER A 45 15.57 3.64 2.40
N VAL A 46 14.75 3.63 1.34
CA VAL A 46 13.84 2.50 1.04
C VAL A 46 14.64 1.23 0.81
N GLU A 47 15.75 1.34 0.07
CA GLU A 47 16.62 0.20 -0.23
C GLU A 47 17.18 -0.45 1.03
N GLU A 48 17.62 0.36 2.00
CA GLU A 48 18.11 -0.16 3.27
C GLU A 48 16.97 -0.80 4.08
N ALA A 49 15.78 -0.21 4.06
CA ALA A 49 14.63 -0.76 4.79
C ALA A 49 14.17 -2.12 4.24
N ILE A 50 14.18 -2.31 2.92
CA ILE A 50 13.76 -3.58 2.31
C ILE A 50 14.85 -4.65 2.32
N ASN A 51 16.11 -4.26 2.52
CA ASN A 51 17.23 -5.19 2.53
C ASN A 51 17.10 -6.20 3.68
N GLY A 52 16.88 -7.46 3.32
CA GLY A 52 16.71 -8.55 4.28
C GLY A 52 15.32 -8.65 4.92
N ALA A 53 14.34 -7.84 4.49
CA ALA A 53 12.96 -7.94 4.94
C ALA A 53 12.29 -9.21 4.38
N ASP A 54 11.53 -9.89 5.23
CA ASP A 54 10.69 -11.04 4.84
C ASP A 54 9.34 -10.57 4.29
N ILE A 55 8.84 -9.43 4.80
CA ILE A 55 7.61 -8.78 4.36
C ILE A 55 7.92 -7.30 4.10
N ILE A 56 7.42 -6.77 3.01
CA ILE A 56 7.49 -5.35 2.65
C ILE A 56 6.06 -4.83 2.56
N SER A 57 5.70 -3.84 3.38
CA SER A 57 4.36 -3.25 3.41
C SER A 57 4.40 -1.77 3.06
N LEU A 58 3.64 -1.38 2.02
CA LEU A 58 3.65 -0.03 1.45
C LEU A 58 2.52 0.81 2.03
N HIS A 59 2.86 2.01 2.52
CA HIS A 59 1.94 2.97 3.13
C HIS A 59 2.22 4.42 2.70
N VAL A 60 2.91 4.60 1.56
CA VAL A 60 3.20 5.91 1.00
C VAL A 60 2.07 6.42 0.10
N PRO A 61 1.83 7.74 0.02
CA PRO A 61 0.90 8.30 -0.95
C PRO A 61 1.44 8.16 -2.38
N ALA A 62 0.56 8.21 -3.39
CA ALA A 62 0.97 8.36 -4.78
C ALA A 62 1.29 9.83 -5.07
N ASN A 63 2.55 10.13 -5.28
CA ASN A 63 3.04 11.44 -5.68
C ASN A 63 4.23 11.28 -6.65
N LYS A 64 4.86 12.37 -7.03
CA LYS A 64 5.98 12.34 -7.98
C LYS A 64 7.17 11.52 -7.47
N GLU A 65 7.44 11.57 -6.17
CA GLU A 65 8.57 10.92 -5.53
C GLU A 65 8.34 9.40 -5.34
N SER A 66 7.09 8.98 -5.18
CA SER A 66 6.70 7.58 -4.97
C SER A 66 6.17 6.88 -6.22
N TYR A 67 6.04 7.61 -7.34
CA TYR A 67 5.60 7.02 -8.60
C TYR A 67 6.60 5.96 -9.08
N HIS A 68 6.12 4.72 -9.25
CA HIS A 68 6.93 3.55 -9.60
C HIS A 68 8.18 3.39 -8.70
N LEU A 69 8.03 3.72 -7.41
CA LEU A 69 9.08 3.50 -6.40
C LEU A 69 9.55 2.04 -6.38
N PHE A 70 8.61 1.13 -6.63
CA PHE A 70 8.89 -0.29 -6.81
C PHE A 70 8.88 -0.63 -8.30
N ASP A 71 10.01 -0.43 -8.93
CA ASP A 71 10.35 -0.82 -10.28
C ASP A 71 11.30 -2.04 -10.28
N LYS A 72 11.73 -2.48 -11.45
CA LYS A 72 12.67 -3.59 -11.65
C LYS A 72 13.98 -3.40 -10.85
N ALA A 73 14.49 -2.18 -10.77
CA ALA A 73 15.72 -1.89 -10.04
C ALA A 73 15.53 -2.04 -8.53
N MET A 74 14.38 -1.59 -7.99
CA MET A 74 14.03 -1.77 -6.59
C MET A 74 13.78 -3.24 -6.27
N PHE A 75 13.04 -3.96 -7.11
CA PHE A 75 12.82 -5.41 -6.91
C PHE A 75 14.11 -6.21 -6.90
N SER A 76 15.13 -5.81 -7.66
CA SER A 76 16.43 -6.51 -7.64
C SER A 76 17.17 -6.43 -6.29
N LYS A 77 16.75 -5.55 -5.37
CA LYS A 77 17.34 -5.38 -4.03
C LYS A 77 16.55 -6.11 -2.94
N VAL A 78 15.41 -6.69 -3.30
CA VAL A 78 14.55 -7.42 -2.36
C VAL A 78 15.19 -8.77 -2.03
N LYS A 79 15.02 -9.19 -0.78
CA LYS A 79 15.45 -10.50 -0.32
C LYS A 79 14.70 -11.61 -1.05
N GLU A 80 15.42 -12.67 -1.41
CA GLU A 80 14.82 -13.89 -1.95
C GLU A 80 13.76 -14.48 -1.00
N GLY A 81 12.58 -14.77 -1.53
CA GLY A 81 11.45 -15.30 -0.79
C GLY A 81 10.62 -14.27 -0.02
N ALA A 82 10.85 -12.97 -0.23
CA ALA A 82 10.05 -11.93 0.41
C ALA A 82 8.62 -11.84 -0.16
N VAL A 83 7.71 -11.27 0.63
CA VAL A 83 6.33 -10.98 0.24
C VAL A 83 6.12 -9.47 0.23
N LEU A 84 5.49 -8.96 -0.84
CA LEU A 84 5.10 -7.55 -0.95
C LEU A 84 3.61 -7.37 -0.66
N VAL A 85 3.27 -6.33 0.10
CA VAL A 85 1.87 -5.94 0.38
C VAL A 85 1.67 -4.48 0.01
N ASN A 86 0.71 -4.21 -0.88
CA ASN A 86 0.31 -2.86 -1.27
C ASN A 86 -1.19 -2.64 -1.10
N ALA A 87 -1.58 -2.01 0.00
CA ALA A 87 -2.90 -1.46 0.25
C ALA A 87 -2.87 0.08 0.30
N ALA A 88 -1.86 0.69 -0.32
CA ALA A 88 -1.69 2.15 -0.34
C ALA A 88 -2.22 2.76 -1.65
N ARG A 89 -1.41 2.72 -2.71
CA ARG A 89 -1.77 3.25 -4.05
C ARG A 89 -1.10 2.42 -5.14
N GLY A 90 -1.82 2.10 -6.21
CA GLY A 90 -1.33 1.29 -7.33
C GLY A 90 -0.11 1.89 -8.01
N ALA A 91 -0.12 3.20 -8.27
CA ALA A 91 0.96 3.90 -8.95
C ALA A 91 2.32 3.91 -8.21
N VAL A 92 2.40 3.38 -7.00
CA VAL A 92 3.68 3.18 -6.27
C VAL A 92 4.49 2.02 -6.86
N ILE A 93 3.82 1.11 -7.55
CA ILE A 93 4.42 -0.08 -8.15
C ILE A 93 4.32 0.01 -9.68
N ASN A 94 5.41 -0.29 -10.38
CA ASN A 94 5.35 -0.66 -11.79
C ASN A 94 4.80 -2.08 -11.89
N THR A 95 3.58 -2.23 -12.38
CA THR A 95 2.87 -3.52 -12.31
C THR A 95 3.53 -4.62 -13.15
N PRO A 96 3.99 -4.38 -14.39
CA PRO A 96 4.76 -5.39 -15.13
C PRO A 96 6.03 -5.86 -14.41
N ASP A 97 6.74 -4.94 -13.75
CA ASP A 97 7.95 -5.29 -13.00
C ASP A 97 7.63 -6.12 -11.74
N LEU A 98 6.48 -5.88 -11.10
CA LEU A 98 5.98 -6.70 -10.00
C LEU A 98 5.73 -8.15 -10.46
N ILE A 99 5.03 -8.30 -11.58
CA ILE A 99 4.71 -9.62 -12.14
C ILE A 99 6.00 -10.37 -12.48
N ASP A 100 6.97 -9.70 -13.11
CA ASP A 100 8.29 -10.29 -13.39
C ASP A 100 9.03 -10.66 -12.10
N ALA A 101 8.96 -9.82 -11.05
CA ALA A 101 9.58 -10.09 -9.76
C ALA A 101 8.97 -11.29 -9.02
N VAL A 102 7.69 -11.56 -9.21
CA VAL A 102 7.01 -12.74 -8.64
C VAL A 102 7.28 -13.99 -9.50
N ASN A 103 7.25 -13.88 -10.82
CA ASN A 103 7.39 -15.02 -11.71
C ASN A 103 8.84 -15.50 -11.87
N HIS A 104 9.80 -14.58 -11.88
CA HIS A 104 11.20 -14.85 -12.22
C HIS A 104 12.21 -14.20 -11.28
N GLY A 105 11.76 -13.36 -10.37
CA GLY A 105 12.58 -12.57 -9.46
C GLY A 105 12.53 -13.06 -8.01
N PRO A 106 12.86 -12.18 -7.05
CA PRO A 106 13.06 -12.56 -5.66
C PRO A 106 11.77 -12.70 -4.85
N LEU A 107 10.61 -12.21 -5.35
CA LEU A 107 9.38 -12.27 -4.58
C LEU A 107 8.79 -13.69 -4.56
N TYR A 108 8.45 -14.16 -3.36
CA TYR A 108 7.63 -15.36 -3.21
C TYR A 108 6.18 -15.10 -3.65
N GLY A 109 5.67 -13.88 -3.42
CA GLY A 109 4.33 -13.47 -3.81
C GLY A 109 4.03 -12.04 -3.41
N ALA A 110 2.82 -11.59 -3.77
CA ALA A 110 2.34 -10.26 -3.45
C ALA A 110 0.86 -10.25 -3.06
N ALA A 111 0.45 -9.25 -2.25
CA ALA A 111 -0.94 -8.94 -1.97
C ALA A 111 -1.22 -7.48 -2.38
N ILE A 112 -2.10 -7.28 -3.34
CA ILE A 112 -2.36 -6.01 -4.01
C ILE A 112 -3.83 -5.64 -3.85
N ASP A 113 -4.11 -4.58 -3.09
CA ASP A 113 -5.47 -4.03 -2.96
C ASP A 113 -5.71 -2.86 -3.92
N THR A 114 -4.64 -2.28 -4.47
CA THR A 114 -4.71 -1.12 -5.36
C THR A 114 -3.89 -1.37 -6.63
N TYR A 115 -4.49 -1.09 -7.78
CA TYR A 115 -3.87 -1.22 -9.09
C TYR A 115 -3.71 0.13 -9.77
N GLU A 116 -2.63 0.38 -10.51
CA GLU A 116 -2.34 1.71 -11.08
C GLU A 116 -3.38 2.16 -12.12
N PHE A 117 -4.06 1.24 -12.80
CA PHE A 117 -5.12 1.52 -13.78
C PHE A 117 -6.49 1.03 -13.30
N GLU A 118 -6.73 0.96 -12.00
CA GLU A 118 -7.94 0.37 -11.39
C GLU A 118 -9.25 1.08 -11.73
N ALA A 119 -9.22 2.37 -12.04
CA ALA A 119 -10.41 3.22 -12.16
C ALA A 119 -11.51 2.67 -13.09
N PRO A 120 -11.21 2.07 -14.26
CA PRO A 120 -12.24 1.49 -15.11
C PRO A 120 -12.79 0.15 -14.59
N TYR A 121 -12.09 -0.52 -13.67
CA TYR A 121 -12.33 -1.92 -13.34
C TYR A 121 -12.87 -2.15 -11.93
N PHE A 122 -12.26 -1.56 -10.89
CA PHE A 122 -12.46 -1.96 -9.50
C PHE A 122 -13.78 -1.57 -8.86
N THR A 123 -14.56 -0.67 -9.44
CA THR A 123 -15.84 -0.23 -8.88
C THR A 123 -17.05 -0.72 -9.66
N PHE A 124 -16.86 -1.57 -10.65
CA PHE A 124 -17.90 -2.01 -11.56
C PHE A 124 -18.11 -3.53 -11.51
N ASP A 125 -19.33 -3.96 -11.82
CA ASP A 125 -19.66 -5.38 -12.02
C ASP A 125 -19.20 -5.82 -13.42
N TRP A 126 -18.26 -6.74 -13.44
CA TRP A 126 -17.70 -7.35 -14.63
C TRP A 126 -18.25 -8.74 -14.92
N THR A 127 -19.27 -9.19 -14.17
CA THR A 127 -19.96 -10.48 -14.45
C THR A 127 -20.46 -10.49 -15.88
N ASN A 128 -20.05 -11.46 -16.66
CA ASN A 128 -20.35 -11.61 -18.10
C ASN A 128 -19.83 -10.47 -19.01
N LYS A 129 -18.80 -9.75 -18.58
CA LYS A 129 -18.09 -8.78 -19.41
C LYS A 129 -16.63 -9.16 -19.57
N GLU A 130 -16.03 -8.77 -20.67
CA GLU A 130 -14.60 -8.96 -20.91
C GLU A 130 -13.80 -7.80 -20.33
N ILE A 131 -12.70 -8.12 -19.63
CA ILE A 131 -11.72 -7.14 -19.16
C ILE A 131 -10.66 -7.01 -20.26
N GLU A 132 -10.49 -5.81 -20.79
CA GLU A 132 -9.55 -5.52 -21.90
C GLU A 132 -8.15 -5.10 -21.40
N ASP A 133 -7.80 -5.42 -20.16
CA ASP A 133 -6.51 -5.12 -19.53
C ASP A 133 -5.74 -6.41 -19.27
N ASP A 134 -4.85 -6.76 -20.19
CA ASP A 134 -4.03 -7.97 -20.11
C ASP A 134 -3.16 -8.00 -18.85
N THR A 135 -2.67 -6.85 -18.39
CA THR A 135 -1.84 -6.75 -17.17
C THR A 135 -2.67 -7.04 -15.92
N LEU A 136 -3.91 -6.53 -15.86
CA LEU A 136 -4.82 -6.84 -14.76
C LEU A 136 -5.21 -8.31 -14.76
N LEU A 137 -5.46 -8.90 -15.93
CA LEU A 137 -5.75 -10.33 -16.06
C LEU A 137 -4.56 -11.17 -15.60
N GLU A 138 -3.33 -10.81 -15.99
CA GLU A 138 -2.13 -11.49 -15.54
C GLU A 138 -1.93 -11.41 -14.01
N LEU A 139 -2.25 -10.26 -13.40
CA LEU A 139 -2.25 -10.12 -11.93
C LEU A 139 -3.26 -11.05 -11.26
N ILE A 140 -4.50 -11.10 -11.78
CA ILE A 140 -5.58 -11.88 -11.19
C ILE A 140 -5.36 -13.39 -11.35
N ASP A 141 -4.81 -13.81 -12.49
CA ASP A 141 -4.59 -15.23 -12.80
C ASP A 141 -3.30 -15.78 -12.17
N ASN A 142 -2.45 -14.94 -11.58
CA ASN A 142 -1.21 -15.36 -10.96
C ASN A 142 -1.47 -16.01 -9.60
N GLU A 143 -1.10 -17.29 -9.45
CA GLU A 143 -1.32 -18.06 -8.22
C GLU A 143 -0.59 -17.52 -6.98
N ASN A 144 0.47 -16.73 -7.17
CA ASN A 144 1.26 -16.12 -6.10
C ASN A 144 0.92 -14.64 -5.86
N ILE A 145 -0.08 -14.09 -6.55
CA ILE A 145 -0.53 -12.71 -6.35
C ILE A 145 -1.99 -12.72 -5.90
N LEU A 146 -2.23 -12.22 -4.69
CA LEU A 146 -3.58 -11.96 -4.21
C LEU A 146 -4.00 -10.56 -4.62
N VAL A 147 -5.08 -10.44 -5.41
CA VAL A 147 -5.67 -9.16 -5.80
C VAL A 147 -7.00 -8.96 -5.10
N THR A 148 -7.20 -7.80 -4.48
CA THR A 148 -8.49 -7.35 -3.96
C THR A 148 -8.84 -5.99 -4.57
N PRO A 149 -10.14 -5.69 -4.85
CA PRO A 149 -10.52 -4.54 -5.65
C PRO A 149 -10.66 -3.25 -4.82
N HIS A 150 -9.57 -2.78 -4.21
CA HIS A 150 -9.47 -1.55 -3.41
C HIS A 150 -10.50 -1.51 -2.27
N ILE A 151 -10.55 -2.59 -1.50
CA ILE A 151 -11.53 -2.81 -0.43
C ILE A 151 -10.90 -2.95 0.97
N ALA A 152 -9.59 -2.71 1.12
CA ALA A 152 -8.92 -2.81 2.41
C ALA A 152 -9.50 -1.85 3.48
N PHE A 153 -10.15 -0.76 3.05
CA PHE A 153 -10.87 0.16 3.94
C PHE A 153 -12.24 -0.37 4.38
N PHE A 154 -12.80 -1.39 3.73
CA PHE A 154 -14.20 -1.77 3.86
C PHE A 154 -14.45 -2.53 5.16
N SER A 155 -14.65 -1.77 6.23
CA SER A 155 -15.16 -2.22 7.52
C SER A 155 -16.29 -1.30 7.97
N ASP A 156 -17.19 -1.79 8.80
CA ASP A 156 -18.34 -1.00 9.28
C ASP A 156 -17.90 0.33 9.88
N GLU A 157 -16.88 0.31 10.73
CA GLU A 157 -16.33 1.51 11.38
C GLU A 157 -15.70 2.49 10.37
N ALA A 158 -14.91 2.00 9.41
CA ALA A 158 -14.26 2.86 8.43
C ALA A 158 -15.29 3.50 7.48
N VAL A 159 -16.29 2.75 7.03
CA VAL A 159 -17.37 3.25 6.17
C VAL A 159 -18.20 4.29 6.93
N GLN A 160 -18.58 4.01 8.18
CA GLN A 160 -19.30 4.95 9.01
C GLN A 160 -18.50 6.25 9.19
N ASN A 161 -17.24 6.18 9.57
CA ASN A 161 -16.37 7.34 9.75
C ASN A 161 -16.21 8.17 8.45
N LEU A 162 -16.12 7.51 7.30
CA LEU A 162 -16.03 8.17 6.00
C LEU A 162 -17.30 8.99 5.70
N VAL A 163 -18.47 8.39 5.89
CA VAL A 163 -19.77 9.02 5.64
C VAL A 163 -20.01 10.17 6.64
N GLU A 164 -19.85 9.91 7.93
CA GLU A 164 -20.06 10.92 8.98
C GLU A 164 -19.07 12.08 8.86
N GLY A 165 -17.81 11.80 8.55
CA GLY A 165 -16.78 12.82 8.31
C GLY A 165 -17.15 13.76 7.17
N GLY A 166 -17.62 13.23 6.04
CA GLY A 166 -18.08 14.00 4.90
C GLY A 166 -19.32 14.85 5.22
N LEU A 167 -20.31 14.26 5.89
CA LEU A 167 -21.53 14.96 6.29
C LEU A 167 -21.22 16.09 7.30
N ASN A 168 -20.41 15.81 8.33
CA ASN A 168 -20.06 16.79 9.35
C ASN A 168 -19.25 17.95 8.77
N ALA A 169 -18.30 17.68 7.86
CA ALA A 169 -17.56 18.72 7.16
C ALA A 169 -18.49 19.60 6.32
N SER A 170 -19.43 19.00 5.59
CA SER A 170 -20.42 19.74 4.78
C SER A 170 -21.34 20.60 5.64
N LEU A 171 -21.86 20.05 6.73
CA LEU A 171 -22.71 20.79 7.69
C LEU A 171 -21.93 21.95 8.36
N SER A 172 -20.66 21.73 8.70
CA SER A 172 -19.82 22.78 9.27
C SER A 172 -19.66 23.95 8.29
N VAL A 173 -19.35 23.65 7.01
CA VAL A 173 -19.23 24.70 5.98
C VAL A 173 -20.54 25.45 5.78
N ILE A 174 -21.68 24.75 5.73
CA ILE A 174 -23.00 25.39 5.59
C ILE A 174 -23.30 26.36 6.77
N ASN A 175 -22.98 25.93 7.99
CA ASN A 175 -23.34 26.68 9.21
C ASN A 175 -22.33 27.77 9.56
N THR A 176 -21.04 27.57 9.29
CA THR A 176 -19.95 28.44 9.77
C THR A 176 -19.07 29.02 8.67
N GLY A 177 -19.24 28.57 7.42
CA GLY A 177 -18.41 28.95 6.27
C GLY A 177 -17.07 28.23 6.23
N THR A 178 -16.76 27.34 7.18
CA THR A 178 -15.48 26.60 7.23
C THR A 178 -15.64 25.22 7.87
N CYS A 179 -14.62 24.37 7.75
CA CYS A 179 -14.49 23.12 8.49
C CYS A 179 -13.03 22.86 8.87
N GLU A 180 -12.80 22.05 9.91
CA GLU A 180 -11.46 21.71 10.41
C GLU A 180 -10.63 20.91 9.38
N THR A 181 -11.30 20.19 8.48
CA THR A 181 -10.66 19.36 7.43
C THR A 181 -10.47 20.12 6.12
N ARG A 182 -10.62 21.43 6.10
CA ARG A 182 -10.41 22.26 4.91
C ARG A 182 -8.96 22.19 4.45
N LEU A 183 -8.75 21.92 3.17
CA LEU A 183 -7.40 21.76 2.58
C LEU A 183 -6.78 23.11 2.15
N ASN A 184 -7.54 24.20 1.98
CA ASN A 184 -7.07 25.56 1.64
C ASN A 184 -8.07 26.62 2.06
#